data_2f6e47b607c40b14ecfaeb4cba9a0a57
#
_entry.id   2f6e47b607c40b14ecfaeb4cba9a0a57
#
_cell.length_a   1.000
_cell.length_b   1.000
_cell.length_c   1.000
_cell.angle_alpha   90.00
_cell.angle_beta   90.00
_cell.angle_gamma   90.00
#
_symmetry.space_group_name_H-M   'P 1'
#
loop_
_entity.id
_entity.type
_entity.pdbx_description
1 polymer ?
#
loop_
_entity_poly.entity_id
_entity_poly.type
_entity_poly.pdbx_seq_one_letter_code
_entity_poly.pdbx_strand_id
1 'polypeptide(L)'
;MTIEEIKAIPIAAFLARMGYEPARRRGDEYWYLAPYREERTASFQVNVRKEIWHDFGTGQGGDIFNLAGEFIGSGDFKAQARFITETWGGLAPEHKTVSRTDGNNREDLLKKESFTDVRFGPLYNRVLLRYLAERGISSDVAVPNCREVRYTLHGKRYFAIGFRNVSDGYELRNRFFKASLSPKDISLMDNGSDTCNLF
;
A
#
# COMPACT_ATOMS: atom_id res chain seq x y z
N MET A 1 -11.96 17.51 1.60
CA MET A 1 -11.23 18.01 2.79
C MET A 1 -10.30 19.13 2.34
N THR A 2 -10.22 20.22 3.13
CA THR A 2 -9.24 21.29 2.94
C THR A 2 -7.85 20.86 3.43
N ILE A 3 -6.83 21.63 3.09
CA ILE A 3 -5.45 21.33 3.55
C ILE A 3 -5.36 21.40 5.07
N GLU A 4 -6.05 22.37 5.67
CA GLU A 4 -6.12 22.56 7.12
C GLU A 4 -6.79 21.38 7.83
N GLU A 5 -7.89 20.87 7.26
CA GLU A 5 -8.58 19.68 7.77
C GLU A 5 -7.66 18.44 7.69
N ILE A 6 -6.89 18.29 6.60
CA ILE A 6 -5.94 17.20 6.46
C ILE A 6 -4.81 17.30 7.49
N LYS A 7 -4.25 18.49 7.70
CA LYS A 7 -3.20 18.73 8.70
C LYS A 7 -3.67 18.53 10.14
N ALA A 8 -4.98 18.67 10.39
CA ALA A 8 -5.56 18.42 11.71
C ALA A 8 -5.79 16.93 12.01
N ILE A 9 -5.58 16.03 11.04
CA ILE A 9 -5.70 14.58 11.25
C ILE A 9 -4.51 14.09 12.08
N PRO A 10 -4.73 13.51 13.28
CA PRO A 10 -3.64 12.97 14.07
C PRO A 10 -2.95 11.80 13.35
N ILE A 11 -1.62 11.86 13.20
CA ILE A 11 -0.84 10.83 12.50
C ILE A 11 -1.05 9.44 13.14
N ALA A 12 -1.10 9.37 14.47
CA ALA A 12 -1.34 8.11 15.16
C ALA A 12 -2.72 7.52 14.85
N ALA A 13 -3.77 8.36 14.77
CA ALA A 13 -5.11 7.94 14.40
C ALA A 13 -5.19 7.52 12.92
N PHE A 14 -4.48 8.23 12.04
CA PHE A 14 -4.36 7.87 10.63
C PHE A 14 -3.70 6.48 10.46
N LEU A 15 -2.61 6.22 11.18
CA LEU A 15 -1.95 4.92 11.19
C LEU A 15 -2.84 3.81 11.75
N ALA A 16 -3.54 4.07 12.87
CA ALA A 16 -4.46 3.11 13.46
C ALA A 16 -5.60 2.74 12.49
N ARG A 17 -6.12 3.73 11.74
CA ARG A 17 -7.14 3.49 10.73
C ARG A 17 -6.63 2.58 9.59
N MET A 18 -5.36 2.66 9.27
CA MET A 18 -4.70 1.76 8.31
C MET A 18 -4.29 0.41 8.93
N GLY A 19 -4.52 0.22 10.24
CA GLY A 19 -4.23 -1.03 10.95
C GLY A 19 -2.86 -1.13 11.57
N TYR A 20 -2.13 -0.01 11.66
CA TYR A 20 -0.85 0.03 12.33
C TYR A 20 -1.00 0.47 13.79
N GLU A 21 -0.56 -0.36 14.71
CA GLU A 21 -0.54 -0.07 16.13
C GLU A 21 0.89 0.16 16.61
N PRO A 22 1.10 1.07 17.59
CA PRO A 22 2.43 1.30 18.12
C PRO A 22 2.92 0.09 18.91
N ALA A 23 4.15 -0.33 18.66
CA ALA A 23 4.83 -1.38 19.42
C ALA A 23 5.21 -0.89 20.83
N ARG A 24 5.42 0.44 20.99
CA ARG A 24 5.77 1.07 22.26
C ARG A 24 5.28 2.51 22.30
N ARG A 25 4.87 2.97 23.50
CA ARG A 25 4.50 4.37 23.79
C ARG A 25 5.35 4.88 24.93
N ARG A 26 5.87 6.10 24.80
CA ARG A 26 6.62 6.79 25.86
C ARG A 26 6.30 8.28 25.83
N GLY A 27 5.44 8.74 26.72
CA GLY A 27 4.93 10.12 26.69
C GLY A 27 4.25 10.44 25.35
N ASP A 28 4.68 11.52 24.72
CA ASP A 28 4.17 11.95 23.41
C ASP A 28 4.77 11.16 22.22
N GLU A 29 5.63 10.19 22.48
CA GLU A 29 6.34 9.45 21.44
C GLU A 29 5.80 8.02 21.30
N TYR A 30 5.25 7.73 20.13
CA TYR A 30 4.74 6.43 19.76
C TYR A 30 5.69 5.79 18.74
N TRP A 31 6.13 4.57 19.03
CA TRP A 31 7.08 3.83 18.21
C TRP A 31 6.39 2.68 17.50
N TYR A 32 6.57 2.61 16.20
CA TYR A 32 5.97 1.62 15.32
C TYR A 32 7.06 0.82 14.59
N LEU A 33 6.72 -0.37 14.14
CA LEU A 33 7.39 -0.95 12.99
C LEU A 33 7.03 -0.10 11.79
N ALA A 34 8.00 0.24 10.94
CA ALA A 34 7.77 1.14 9.83
C ALA A 34 6.63 0.64 8.92
N PRO A 35 5.58 1.46 8.70
CA PRO A 35 4.35 0.98 8.04
C PRO A 35 4.52 0.70 6.55
N TYR A 36 5.56 1.20 5.92
CA TYR A 36 5.82 1.11 4.48
C TYR A 36 7.02 0.22 4.13
N ARG A 37 7.71 -0.37 5.13
CA ARG A 37 8.83 -1.30 4.92
C ARG A 37 8.85 -2.39 5.97
N GLU A 38 9.64 -3.43 5.74
CA GLU A 38 9.84 -4.48 6.72
C GLU A 38 10.99 -4.14 7.68
N GLU A 39 10.72 -4.33 8.96
CA GLU A 39 11.73 -4.29 10.01
C GLU A 39 11.35 -5.18 11.18
N ARG A 40 12.35 -5.56 11.99
CA ARG A 40 12.14 -6.38 13.18
C ARG A 40 12.09 -5.55 14.48
N THR A 41 12.65 -4.36 14.44
CA THR A 41 12.74 -3.45 15.59
C THR A 41 12.02 -2.16 15.24
N ALA A 42 11.14 -1.69 16.13
CA ALA A 42 10.42 -0.46 15.92
C ALA A 42 11.37 0.74 15.83
N SER A 43 11.47 1.34 14.66
CA SER A 43 12.32 2.49 14.37
C SER A 43 11.55 3.69 13.79
N PHE A 44 10.26 3.53 13.54
CA PHE A 44 9.39 4.60 13.09
C PHE A 44 8.72 5.27 14.31
N GLN A 45 9.01 6.54 14.53
CA GLN A 45 8.50 7.31 15.67
C GLN A 45 7.48 8.35 15.21
N VAL A 46 6.39 8.49 15.95
CA VAL A 46 5.42 9.59 15.82
C VAL A 46 5.41 10.40 17.11
N ASN A 47 5.61 11.69 17.02
CA ASN A 47 5.37 12.61 18.12
C ASN A 47 3.93 13.14 18.00
N VAL A 48 3.04 12.63 18.86
CA VAL A 48 1.60 12.92 18.80
C VAL A 48 1.21 14.35 19.24
N ARG A 49 2.11 15.07 19.89
CA ARG A 49 1.88 16.47 20.24
C ARG A 49 2.26 17.43 19.12
N LYS A 50 3.33 17.09 18.38
CA LYS A 50 3.84 17.91 17.27
C LYS A 50 3.23 17.51 15.93
N GLU A 51 2.56 16.36 15.86
CA GLU A 51 2.02 15.73 14.65
C GLU A 51 3.08 15.62 13.55
N ILE A 52 4.25 15.10 13.94
CA ILE A 52 5.37 14.79 13.06
C ILE A 52 5.83 13.35 13.28
N TRP A 53 6.39 12.77 12.26
CA TRP A 53 7.01 11.45 12.33
C TRP A 53 8.47 11.49 11.90
N HIS A 54 9.23 10.50 12.34
CA HIS A 54 10.61 10.28 11.95
C HIS A 54 10.89 8.77 11.89
N ASP A 55 11.46 8.32 10.78
CA ASP A 55 11.93 6.94 10.61
C ASP A 55 13.46 6.90 10.77
N PHE A 56 13.92 6.40 11.92
CA PHE A 56 15.36 6.27 12.22
C PHE A 56 16.06 5.23 11.33
N GLY A 57 15.32 4.34 10.67
CA GLY A 57 15.89 3.37 9.74
C GLY A 57 16.24 3.96 8.38
N THR A 58 15.52 5.01 7.94
CA THR A 58 15.75 5.67 6.63
C THR A 58 16.24 7.10 6.76
N GLY A 59 16.13 7.71 7.93
CA GLY A 59 16.39 9.15 8.15
C GLY A 59 15.30 10.05 7.59
N GLN A 60 14.19 9.52 7.13
CA GLN A 60 13.06 10.29 6.61
C GLN A 60 12.14 10.76 7.74
N GLY A 61 11.40 11.84 7.49
CA GLY A 61 10.45 12.38 8.47
C GLY A 61 9.61 13.48 7.87
N GLY A 62 8.63 13.94 8.64
CA GLY A 62 7.78 15.05 8.23
C GLY A 62 6.39 15.02 8.86
N ASP A 63 5.43 15.62 8.16
CA ASP A 63 4.02 15.67 8.51
C ASP A 63 3.22 14.53 7.87
N ILE A 64 1.90 14.60 7.95
CA ILE A 64 0.99 13.61 7.37
C ILE A 64 1.10 13.51 5.84
N PHE A 65 1.43 14.61 5.14
CA PHE A 65 1.62 14.60 3.68
C PHE A 65 2.89 13.85 3.31
N ASN A 66 4.00 14.11 4.00
CA ASN A 66 5.24 13.38 3.79
C ASN A 66 5.03 11.87 4.07
N LEU A 67 4.27 11.53 5.12
CA LEU A 67 3.93 10.15 5.42
C LEU A 67 3.11 9.52 4.29
N ALA A 68 2.09 10.22 3.80
CA ALA A 68 1.31 9.76 2.65
C ALA A 68 2.19 9.54 1.42
N GLY A 69 3.15 10.42 1.18
CA GLY A 69 4.14 10.30 0.11
C GLY A 69 4.95 9.01 0.20
N GLU A 70 5.36 8.60 1.42
CA GLU A 70 6.06 7.33 1.63
C GLU A 70 5.16 6.11 1.31
N PHE A 71 3.87 6.18 1.65
CA PHE A 71 2.93 5.10 1.34
C PHE A 71 2.66 4.94 -0.16
N ILE A 72 2.51 6.04 -0.89
CA ILE A 72 2.18 5.99 -2.32
C ILE A 72 3.41 6.05 -3.24
N GLY A 73 4.61 6.24 -2.67
CA GLY A 73 5.85 6.39 -3.44
C GLY A 73 5.88 7.64 -4.32
N SER A 74 5.17 8.71 -3.93
CA SER A 74 5.01 9.91 -4.75
C SER A 74 5.21 11.19 -3.95
N GLY A 75 5.98 12.12 -4.51
CA GLY A 75 6.12 13.50 -4.02
C GLY A 75 4.99 14.44 -4.46
N ASP A 76 4.03 13.96 -5.26
CA ASP A 76 2.94 14.81 -5.74
C ASP A 76 1.94 15.10 -4.61
N PHE A 77 1.83 16.38 -4.26
CA PHE A 77 0.99 16.87 -3.19
C PHE A 77 -0.51 16.55 -3.38
N LYS A 78 -1.00 16.59 -4.63
CA LYS A 78 -2.41 16.28 -4.92
C LYS A 78 -2.70 14.79 -4.71
N ALA A 79 -1.77 13.93 -5.11
CA ALA A 79 -1.87 12.49 -4.86
C ALA A 79 -1.83 12.17 -3.37
N GLN A 80 -0.96 12.82 -2.61
CA GLN A 80 -0.86 12.70 -1.15
C GLN A 80 -2.17 13.13 -0.46
N ALA A 81 -2.71 14.31 -0.81
CA ALA A 81 -3.96 14.83 -0.26
C ALA A 81 -5.14 13.91 -0.57
N ARG A 82 -5.22 13.40 -1.79
CA ARG A 82 -6.26 12.45 -2.20
C ARG A 82 -6.17 11.16 -1.40
N PHE A 83 -4.97 10.59 -1.27
CA PHE A 83 -4.73 9.39 -0.49
C PHE A 83 -5.18 9.55 0.97
N ILE A 84 -4.81 10.67 1.62
CA ILE A 84 -5.20 10.94 3.00
C ILE A 84 -6.72 11.04 3.11
N THR A 85 -7.36 11.81 2.21
CA THR A 85 -8.81 12.02 2.22
C THR A 85 -9.59 10.72 2.03
N GLU A 86 -9.17 9.87 1.08
CA GLU A 86 -9.79 8.57 0.83
C GLU A 86 -9.62 7.63 2.02
N THR A 87 -8.42 7.58 2.60
CA THR A 87 -8.12 6.75 3.77
C THR A 87 -8.90 7.21 5.00
N TRP A 88 -8.94 8.51 5.25
CA TRP A 88 -9.60 9.09 6.42
C TRP A 88 -11.12 9.08 6.31
N GLY A 89 -11.66 9.35 5.15
CA GLY A 89 -13.10 9.40 4.88
C GLY A 89 -13.80 8.03 4.96
N GLY A 90 -13.07 6.93 5.06
CA GLY A 90 -13.63 5.59 5.13
C GLY A 90 -14.23 5.10 3.81
N LEU A 91 -14.08 5.85 2.74
CA LEU A 91 -14.32 5.38 1.39
C LEU A 91 -13.15 4.46 1.05
N ALA A 92 -13.38 3.14 1.07
CA ALA A 92 -12.55 2.28 0.25
C ALA A 92 -12.53 2.91 -1.14
N PRO A 93 -11.36 3.06 -1.78
CA PRO A 93 -11.33 3.66 -3.11
C PRO A 93 -12.27 2.86 -3.99
N GLU A 94 -13.44 3.43 -4.27
CA GLU A 94 -14.31 2.90 -5.30
C GLU A 94 -13.49 2.91 -6.58
N HIS A 95 -13.36 1.75 -7.17
CA HIS A 95 -12.87 1.58 -8.52
C HIS A 95 -13.73 2.44 -9.45
N LYS A 96 -13.35 3.68 -9.66
CA LYS A 96 -13.80 4.37 -10.85
C LYS A 96 -13.13 3.65 -12.01
N THR A 97 -13.87 2.76 -12.62
CA THR A 97 -13.65 2.35 -14.00
C THR A 97 -13.51 3.63 -14.79
N VAL A 98 -12.30 4.00 -15.13
CA VAL A 98 -12.05 5.07 -16.09
C VAL A 98 -12.55 4.51 -17.41
N SER A 99 -13.73 4.96 -17.81
CA SER A 99 -14.25 4.76 -19.17
C SER A 99 -13.16 5.13 -20.14
N ARG A 100 -12.87 4.20 -21.04
CA ARG A 100 -12.00 4.43 -22.19
C ARG A 100 -12.60 5.54 -23.03
N THR A 101 -12.05 6.73 -22.95
CA THR A 101 -12.15 7.74 -24.00
C THR A 101 -10.80 8.42 -24.14
N ASP A 102 -10.29 8.26 -25.33
CA ASP A 102 -9.29 9.03 -26.05
C ASP A 102 -7.83 8.86 -25.71
N GLY A 103 -7.20 8.31 -26.74
CA GLY A 103 -5.80 8.03 -26.89
C GLY A 103 -4.90 9.26 -26.91
N ASN A 104 -3.64 8.93 -26.87
CA ASN A 104 -2.45 9.76 -27.07
C ASN A 104 -2.13 10.76 -25.98
N ASN A 105 -1.23 10.38 -25.14
CA ASN A 105 -0.15 11.10 -24.45
C ASN A 105 0.11 10.68 -22.98
N ARG A 106 -0.14 9.44 -22.61
CA ARG A 106 0.22 8.92 -21.26
C ARG A 106 1.34 7.88 -21.25
N GLU A 107 1.85 7.50 -22.40
CA GLU A 107 2.92 6.48 -22.47
C GLU A 107 4.32 7.01 -22.13
N ASP A 108 4.55 8.31 -22.18
CA ASP A 108 5.88 8.90 -21.93
C ASP A 108 6.12 9.33 -20.46
N LEU A 109 5.12 9.27 -19.59
CA LEU A 109 5.25 9.62 -18.16
C LEU A 109 5.37 8.42 -17.23
N LEU A 110 5.16 7.21 -17.73
CA LEU A 110 5.50 5.98 -17.03
C LEU A 110 6.93 5.59 -17.42
N LYS A 111 7.93 6.33 -16.92
CA LYS A 111 9.27 5.74 -16.76
C LYS A 111 9.05 4.40 -16.10
N LYS A 112 9.36 3.30 -16.83
CA LYS A 112 9.33 1.92 -16.38
C LYS A 112 9.77 1.90 -14.92
N GLU A 113 8.83 1.80 -13.99
CA GLU A 113 9.14 1.61 -12.58
C GLU A 113 9.91 0.31 -12.50
N SER A 114 11.20 0.40 -12.25
CA SER A 114 12.08 -0.75 -12.22
C SER A 114 11.97 -1.39 -10.85
N PHE A 115 11.15 -2.42 -10.74
CA PHE A 115 11.12 -3.28 -9.56
C PHE A 115 12.42 -4.07 -9.48
N THR A 116 13.12 -3.93 -8.36
CA THR A 116 14.34 -4.69 -8.10
C THR A 116 14.15 -5.55 -6.85
N ASP A 117 15.00 -6.57 -6.67
CA ASP A 117 14.97 -7.50 -5.53
C ASP A 117 13.57 -8.10 -5.27
N VAL A 118 12.88 -8.48 -6.35
CA VAL A 118 11.53 -9.06 -6.26
C VAL A 118 11.63 -10.47 -5.68
N ARG A 119 10.91 -10.71 -4.57
CA ARG A 119 10.85 -12.00 -3.88
C ARG A 119 9.42 -12.40 -3.63
N PHE A 120 9.13 -13.66 -3.86
CA PHE A 120 7.82 -14.26 -3.64
C PHE A 120 7.86 -15.16 -2.41
N GLY A 121 6.81 -15.07 -1.59
CA GLY A 121 6.64 -15.91 -0.41
C GLY A 121 5.17 -16.23 -0.15
N PRO A 122 4.89 -17.10 0.81
CA PRO A 122 3.53 -17.35 1.26
C PRO A 122 2.93 -16.08 1.88
N LEU A 123 1.62 -15.89 1.69
CA LEU A 123 0.91 -14.71 2.16
C LEU A 123 0.61 -14.80 3.66
N TYR A 124 1.48 -14.26 4.50
CA TYR A 124 1.32 -14.22 5.95
C TYR A 124 1.28 -12.79 6.53
N ASN A 125 1.51 -11.78 5.71
CA ASN A 125 1.50 -10.39 6.16
C ASN A 125 0.11 -9.99 6.63
N ARG A 126 -0.03 -9.65 7.92
CA ARG A 126 -1.30 -9.30 8.54
C ARG A 126 -1.99 -8.09 7.92
N VAL A 127 -1.21 -7.13 7.43
CA VAL A 127 -1.72 -5.92 6.76
C VAL A 127 -2.40 -6.29 5.44
N LEU A 128 -1.76 -7.17 4.66
CA LEU A 128 -2.31 -7.66 3.40
C LEU A 128 -3.53 -8.56 3.62
N LEU A 129 -3.49 -9.45 4.61
CA LEU A 129 -4.65 -10.28 4.97
C LEU A 129 -5.84 -9.45 5.44
N ARG A 130 -5.61 -8.40 6.23
CA ARG A 130 -6.65 -7.46 6.65
C ARG A 130 -7.24 -6.72 5.46
N TYR A 131 -6.40 -6.24 4.54
CA TYR A 131 -6.86 -5.59 3.32
C TYR A 131 -7.78 -6.50 2.49
N LEU A 132 -7.46 -7.80 2.39
CA LEU A 132 -8.32 -8.77 1.71
C LEU A 132 -9.64 -9.01 2.46
N ALA A 133 -9.57 -9.14 3.79
CA ALA A 133 -10.76 -9.30 4.62
C ALA A 133 -11.72 -8.11 4.50
N GLU A 134 -11.21 -6.88 4.46
CA GLU A 134 -12.00 -5.66 4.22
C GLU A 134 -12.71 -5.67 2.84
N ARG A 135 -12.19 -6.44 1.90
CA ARG A 135 -12.78 -6.67 0.56
C ARG A 135 -13.66 -7.93 0.49
N GLY A 136 -13.94 -8.56 1.61
CA GLY A 136 -14.74 -9.77 1.68
C GLY A 136 -14.02 -11.06 1.25
N ILE A 137 -12.69 -11.02 1.11
CA ILE A 137 -11.88 -12.18 0.71
C ILE A 137 -11.29 -12.80 1.98
N SER A 138 -11.71 -14.04 2.29
CA SER A 138 -11.21 -14.77 3.44
C SER A 138 -9.77 -15.24 3.26
N SER A 139 -9.05 -15.42 4.37
CA SER A 139 -7.69 -15.95 4.35
C SER A 139 -7.59 -17.33 3.73
N ASP A 140 -8.61 -18.18 3.93
CA ASP A 140 -8.64 -19.54 3.42
C ASP A 140 -8.67 -19.60 1.89
N VAL A 141 -9.28 -18.58 1.27
CA VAL A 141 -9.27 -18.40 -0.19
C VAL A 141 -7.99 -17.70 -0.63
N ALA A 142 -7.53 -16.68 0.09
CA ALA A 142 -6.42 -15.86 -0.34
C ALA A 142 -5.06 -16.56 -0.22
N VAL A 143 -4.79 -17.24 0.90
CA VAL A 143 -3.47 -17.84 1.18
C VAL A 143 -3.03 -18.86 0.13
N PRO A 144 -3.87 -19.81 -0.33
CA PRO A 144 -3.46 -20.75 -1.39
C PRO A 144 -3.31 -20.10 -2.76
N ASN A 145 -4.07 -19.03 -3.06
CA ASN A 145 -4.20 -18.47 -4.40
C ASN A 145 -3.36 -17.21 -4.64
N CYS A 146 -2.81 -16.62 -3.58
CA CYS A 146 -2.02 -15.40 -3.66
C CYS A 146 -0.62 -15.61 -3.10
N ARG A 147 0.29 -14.70 -3.45
CA ARG A 147 1.64 -14.66 -2.91
C ARG A 147 1.89 -13.31 -2.24
N GLU A 148 2.68 -13.31 -1.20
CA GLU A 148 3.30 -12.08 -0.72
C GLU A 148 4.48 -11.78 -1.63
N VAL A 149 4.48 -10.60 -2.23
CA VAL A 149 5.55 -10.14 -3.11
C VAL A 149 6.26 -9.00 -2.41
N ARG A 150 7.55 -9.16 -2.19
CA ARG A 150 8.44 -8.15 -1.63
C ARG A 150 9.31 -7.63 -2.75
N TYR A 151 9.49 -6.33 -2.82
CA TYR A 151 10.25 -5.70 -3.89
C TYR A 151 10.89 -4.40 -3.41
N THR A 152 11.90 -3.95 -4.15
CA THR A 152 12.51 -2.64 -3.96
C THR A 152 12.10 -1.73 -5.11
N LEU A 153 11.63 -0.53 -4.78
CA LEU A 153 11.26 0.51 -5.72
C LEU A 153 11.88 1.82 -5.24
N HIS A 154 12.63 2.51 -6.11
CA HIS A 154 13.37 3.73 -5.75
C HIS A 154 14.26 3.58 -4.49
N GLY A 155 14.90 2.41 -4.34
CA GLY A 155 15.77 2.11 -3.21
C GLY A 155 15.06 1.74 -1.90
N LYS A 156 13.72 1.73 -1.88
CA LYS A 156 12.90 1.37 -0.72
C LYS A 156 12.24 0.01 -0.89
N ARG A 157 12.09 -0.72 0.21
CA ARG A 157 11.46 -2.05 0.23
C ARG A 157 9.97 -1.94 0.49
N TYR A 158 9.20 -2.62 -0.34
CA TYR A 158 7.74 -2.68 -0.27
C TYR A 158 7.24 -4.12 -0.28
N PHE A 159 5.96 -4.29 0.04
CA PHE A 159 5.27 -5.55 -0.08
C PHE A 159 3.87 -5.36 -0.69
N ALA A 160 3.42 -6.36 -1.41
CA ALA A 160 2.09 -6.39 -2.02
C ALA A 160 1.55 -7.82 -2.08
N ILE A 161 0.27 -7.96 -2.34
CA ILE A 161 -0.33 -9.23 -2.75
C ILE A 161 -0.03 -9.41 -4.23
N GLY A 162 0.51 -10.57 -4.59
CA GLY A 162 0.72 -10.98 -5.96
C GLY A 162 -0.33 -12.00 -6.39
N PHE A 163 -1.04 -11.68 -7.44
CA PHE A 163 -1.97 -12.58 -8.12
C PHE A 163 -1.31 -13.05 -9.39
N ARG A 164 -1.03 -14.35 -9.48
CA ARG A 164 -0.41 -14.94 -10.68
C ARG A 164 -1.40 -14.89 -11.84
N ASN A 165 -0.93 -14.47 -13.00
CA ASN A 165 -1.71 -14.52 -14.23
C ASN A 165 -1.41 -15.79 -15.05
N VAL A 166 -2.18 -16.02 -16.12
CA VAL A 166 -2.06 -17.21 -16.95
C VAL A 166 -0.75 -17.28 -17.75
N SER A 167 -0.05 -16.15 -17.90
CA SER A 167 1.24 -16.03 -18.59
C SER A 167 2.44 -15.96 -17.63
N ASP A 168 2.28 -16.42 -16.38
CA ASP A 168 3.32 -16.42 -15.33
C ASP A 168 3.81 -15.06 -14.88
N GLY A 169 3.12 -13.99 -15.23
CA GLY A 169 3.28 -12.67 -14.62
C GLY A 169 2.48 -12.55 -13.32
N TYR A 170 2.56 -11.38 -12.70
CA TYR A 170 1.82 -11.10 -11.47
C TYR A 170 1.18 -9.73 -11.50
N GLU A 171 -0.09 -9.66 -11.09
CA GLU A 171 -0.71 -8.41 -10.67
C GLU A 171 -0.37 -8.17 -9.20
N LEU A 172 0.20 -7.00 -8.91
CA LEU A 172 0.55 -6.57 -7.57
C LEU A 172 -0.52 -5.66 -7.02
N ARG A 173 -1.01 -5.98 -5.82
CA ARG A 173 -2.00 -5.18 -5.11
C ARG A 173 -1.66 -5.03 -3.65
N ASN A 174 -1.83 -3.84 -3.15
CA ASN A 174 -2.07 -3.55 -1.75
C ASN A 174 -3.16 -2.48 -1.64
N ARG A 175 -3.43 -1.97 -0.45
CA ARG A 175 -4.46 -0.96 -0.24
C ARG A 175 -4.26 0.30 -1.11
N PHE A 176 -3.03 0.62 -1.48
CA PHE A 176 -2.61 1.91 -2.03
C PHE A 176 -2.03 1.83 -3.43
N PHE A 177 -1.75 0.63 -3.90
CA PHE A 177 -0.91 0.44 -5.06
C PHE A 177 -1.43 -0.71 -5.93
N LYS A 178 -1.41 -0.46 -7.23
CA LYS A 178 -1.65 -1.46 -8.27
C LYS A 178 -0.54 -1.37 -9.30
N ALA A 179 0.14 -2.48 -9.55
CA ALA A 179 1.10 -2.61 -10.63
C ALA A 179 1.05 -4.02 -11.21
N SER A 180 1.83 -4.26 -12.24
CA SER A 180 2.00 -5.61 -12.79
C SER A 180 3.47 -5.91 -13.02
N LEU A 181 3.86 -7.14 -12.72
CA LEU A 181 5.11 -7.73 -13.15
C LEU A 181 4.85 -8.45 -14.47
N SER A 182 5.67 -8.16 -15.48
CA SER A 182 5.53 -8.75 -16.81
C SER A 182 5.66 -10.28 -16.81
N PRO A 183 4.99 -10.96 -17.70
CA PRO A 183 4.03 -10.45 -18.68
C PRO A 183 2.68 -10.05 -18.06
N LYS A 184 2.02 -9.04 -18.66
CA LYS A 184 0.66 -8.65 -18.26
C LYS A 184 -0.35 -9.58 -18.91
N ASP A 185 -1.22 -10.16 -18.09
CA ASP A 185 -2.32 -11.00 -18.54
C ASP A 185 -3.42 -11.07 -17.48
N ILE A 186 -4.48 -11.83 -17.74
CA ILE A 186 -5.58 -12.08 -16.79
C ILE A 186 -5.15 -13.06 -15.71
N SER A 187 -5.62 -12.84 -14.48
CA SER A 187 -5.49 -13.82 -13.40
C SER A 187 -6.79 -14.63 -13.30
N LEU A 188 -6.67 -15.93 -13.39
CA LEU A 188 -7.79 -16.87 -13.28
C LEU A 188 -7.60 -17.76 -12.03
N MET A 189 -8.70 -18.05 -11.35
CA MET A 189 -8.76 -19.13 -10.36
C MET A 189 -9.52 -20.30 -10.96
N ASP A 190 -8.92 -21.47 -10.90
CA ASP A 190 -9.59 -22.70 -11.25
C ASP A 190 -10.21 -23.31 -9.98
N ASN A 191 -11.54 -23.30 -9.90
CA ASN A 191 -12.30 -23.90 -8.81
C ASN A 191 -12.79 -25.32 -9.14
N GLY A 192 -12.16 -25.99 -10.09
CA GLY A 192 -12.48 -27.39 -10.44
C GLY A 192 -13.69 -27.60 -11.34
N SER A 193 -14.57 -26.63 -11.47
CA SER A 193 -15.71 -26.62 -12.41
C SER A 193 -16.07 -25.24 -12.95
N ASP A 194 -15.68 -24.17 -12.26
CA ASP A 194 -15.95 -22.79 -12.66
C ASP A 194 -14.68 -21.95 -12.58
N THR A 195 -14.28 -21.35 -13.70
CA THR A 195 -13.21 -20.34 -13.76
C THR A 195 -13.77 -19.01 -13.28
N CYS A 196 -13.23 -18.48 -12.18
CA CYS A 196 -13.62 -17.18 -11.67
C CYS A 196 -12.54 -16.13 -11.96
N ASN A 197 -12.92 -15.04 -12.60
CA ASN A 197 -12.06 -13.87 -12.73
C ASN A 197 -11.99 -13.14 -11.38
N LEU A 198 -10.80 -12.99 -10.84
CA LEU A 198 -10.54 -12.27 -9.58
C LEU A 198 -10.54 -10.73 -9.73
N PHE A 199 -10.70 -10.20 -10.96
CA PHE A 199 -10.58 -8.75 -11.26
C PHE A 199 -11.57 -8.28 -12.30
#